data_80777e3b5897ee2c27cef7d02043ad1c
#
_entry.id   80777e3b5897ee2c27cef7d02043ad1c
#
_cell.length_a   1.000
_cell.length_b   1.000
_cell.length_c   1.000
_cell.angle_alpha   90.00
_cell.angle_beta   90.00
_cell.angle_gamma   90.00
#
_symmetry.space_group_name_H-M   'P 1'
#
loop_
_entity.id
_entity.type
_entity.pdbx_description
1 polymer ?
#
loop_
_entity_poly.entity_id
_entity_poly.type
_entity_poly.pdbx_seq_one_letter_code
_entity_poly.pdbx_strand_id
1 'polypeptide(L)'
;AHSDDFPVQPVTQVFRAPTDNDKSFGNWLAKDWKLHGMDHPQINLESFHHEKRADGAVIVRIQTSNLYKEGKVVTTSVYTVFSDGTIDLKTTFLPQGVLPEIPRLGIAFCLAPAYDTFTWYGRGPQDNYPDRKTSAMIGLWKGSVAEQYVHYPRPQDSGNKEEVHYLTLTDKQ
;
A
#
# COMPACT_ATOMS: atom_id res chain seq x y z
N ALA A 1 -16.90 9.26 -3.66
CA ALA A 1 -16.52 7.99 -4.29
C ALA A 1 -17.72 7.06 -4.33
N HIS A 2 -18.01 6.43 -5.45
CA HIS A 2 -19.02 5.39 -5.56
C HIS A 2 -18.43 4.05 -5.12
N SER A 3 -19.29 3.09 -4.70
CA SER A 3 -18.84 1.73 -4.33
C SER A 3 -18.05 1.05 -5.47
N ASP A 4 -18.34 1.40 -6.71
CA ASP A 4 -17.73 0.86 -7.92
C ASP A 4 -16.32 1.41 -8.16
N ASP A 5 -15.95 2.53 -7.52
CA ASP A 5 -14.60 3.11 -7.60
C ASP A 5 -13.57 2.24 -6.85
N PHE A 6 -14.02 1.45 -5.86
CA PHE A 6 -13.19 0.56 -5.06
C PHE A 6 -13.68 -0.89 -5.16
N PRO A 7 -13.32 -1.61 -6.23
CA PRO A 7 -13.78 -2.99 -6.45
C PRO A 7 -13.26 -3.98 -5.39
N VAL A 8 -12.21 -3.61 -4.66
CA VAL A 8 -11.64 -4.39 -3.56
C VAL A 8 -11.45 -3.49 -2.35
N GLN A 9 -11.86 -3.94 -1.19
CA GLN A 9 -11.67 -3.19 0.06
C GLN A 9 -10.19 -2.92 0.34
N PRO A 10 -9.86 -1.79 1.01
CA PRO A 10 -8.50 -1.50 1.44
C PRO A 10 -7.95 -2.59 2.36
N VAL A 11 -6.74 -3.06 2.09
CA VAL A 11 -6.10 -4.14 2.85
C VAL A 11 -4.74 -3.72 3.39
N THR A 12 -4.42 -4.23 4.58
CA THR A 12 -3.06 -4.10 5.13
C THR A 12 -2.08 -4.87 4.26
N GLN A 13 -1.06 -4.20 3.80
CA GLN A 13 0.00 -4.79 3.01
C GLN A 13 1.33 -4.75 3.77
N VAL A 14 1.92 -5.91 4.00
CA VAL A 14 3.21 -6.09 4.67
C VAL A 14 4.22 -6.81 3.79
N PHE A 15 3.82 -7.18 2.57
CA PHE A 15 4.61 -7.95 1.63
C PHE A 15 4.68 -7.25 0.27
N ARG A 16 5.80 -7.39 -0.41
CA ARG A 16 6.01 -7.06 -1.82
C ARG A 16 6.77 -8.18 -2.52
N ALA A 17 6.73 -8.19 -3.84
CA ALA A 17 7.58 -9.08 -4.61
C ALA A 17 9.06 -8.81 -4.25
N PRO A 18 9.86 -9.88 -3.99
CA PRO A 18 11.27 -9.70 -3.68
C PRO A 18 12.04 -9.08 -4.84
N THR A 19 12.90 -8.12 -4.54
CA THR A 19 13.90 -7.60 -5.48
C THR A 19 15.09 -8.57 -5.60
N ASP A 20 16.00 -8.31 -6.53
CA ASP A 20 17.24 -9.09 -6.64
C ASP A 20 18.10 -8.97 -5.36
N ASN A 21 18.10 -7.79 -4.70
CA ASN A 21 18.80 -7.60 -3.44
C ASN A 21 18.24 -8.45 -2.30
N ASP A 22 16.94 -8.71 -2.28
CA ASP A 22 16.31 -9.58 -1.28
C ASP A 22 16.60 -11.06 -1.48
N LYS A 23 17.04 -11.46 -2.69
CA LYS A 23 17.30 -12.85 -3.08
C LYS A 23 18.77 -13.23 -3.13
N SER A 24 19.71 -12.26 -3.14
CA SER A 24 21.12 -12.47 -3.43
C SER A 24 22.05 -11.68 -2.51
N PHE A 25 23.36 -11.76 -2.75
CA PHE A 25 24.42 -11.07 -2.00
C PHE A 25 24.51 -11.40 -0.51
N GLY A 26 24.17 -12.64 -0.16
CA GLY A 26 24.17 -13.09 1.24
C GLY A 26 22.92 -12.63 2.02
N ASN A 27 21.99 -11.93 1.39
CA ASN A 27 20.74 -11.53 1.97
C ASN A 27 19.65 -12.56 1.65
N TRP A 28 19.06 -13.16 2.68
CA TRP A 28 18.08 -14.23 2.55
C TRP A 28 16.67 -13.78 2.95
N LEU A 29 16.39 -12.47 2.91
CA LEU A 29 15.11 -11.90 3.33
C LEU A 29 13.93 -12.55 2.61
N ALA A 30 14.02 -12.74 1.29
CA ALA A 30 12.95 -13.37 0.52
C ALA A 30 12.62 -14.80 0.99
N LYS A 31 13.63 -15.54 1.46
CA LYS A 31 13.44 -16.87 2.02
C LYS A 31 12.74 -16.81 3.38
N ASP A 32 13.16 -15.87 4.23
CA ASP A 32 12.57 -15.69 5.55
C ASP A 32 11.11 -15.25 5.44
N TRP A 33 10.78 -14.34 4.52
CA TRP A 33 9.40 -13.96 4.28
C TRP A 33 8.51 -15.15 3.90
N LYS A 34 8.99 -16.02 3.01
CA LYS A 34 8.29 -17.27 2.65
C LYS A 34 8.14 -18.23 3.82
N LEU A 35 9.21 -18.41 4.62
CA LEU A 35 9.18 -19.30 5.78
C LEU A 35 8.15 -18.85 6.81
N HIS A 36 7.92 -17.55 6.95
CA HIS A 36 6.93 -16.99 7.87
C HIS A 36 5.53 -16.82 7.23
N GLY A 37 5.38 -17.13 5.93
CA GLY A 37 4.09 -17.03 5.21
C GLY A 37 3.63 -15.60 4.98
N MET A 38 4.55 -14.65 4.82
CA MET A 38 4.21 -13.24 4.67
C MET A 38 3.51 -12.92 3.34
N ASP A 39 3.68 -13.74 2.33
CA ASP A 39 3.02 -13.65 1.02
C ASP A 39 1.56 -14.13 1.03
N HIS A 40 1.14 -14.87 2.08
CA HIS A 40 -0.20 -15.43 2.20
C HIS A 40 -0.76 -15.32 3.62
N PRO A 41 -0.96 -14.09 4.16
CA PRO A 41 -1.48 -13.94 5.51
C PRO A 41 -2.92 -14.44 5.62
N GLN A 42 -3.27 -15.04 6.75
CA GLN A 42 -4.68 -15.19 7.12
C GLN A 42 -5.16 -13.87 7.71
N ILE A 43 -6.17 -13.26 7.07
CA ILE A 43 -6.71 -11.97 7.51
C ILE A 43 -7.99 -12.21 8.30
N ASN A 44 -8.04 -11.70 9.53
CA ASN A 44 -9.20 -11.75 10.39
C ASN A 44 -9.72 -10.34 10.68
N LEU A 45 -11.04 -10.17 10.65
CA LEU A 45 -11.70 -8.98 11.16
C LEU A 45 -11.87 -9.14 12.68
N GLU A 46 -11.23 -8.26 13.45
CA GLU A 46 -11.29 -8.27 14.91
C GLU A 46 -12.46 -7.43 15.45
N SER A 47 -12.66 -6.25 14.87
CA SER A 47 -13.77 -5.38 15.22
C SER A 47 -14.16 -4.42 14.10
N PHE A 48 -15.42 -4.04 14.08
CA PHE A 48 -15.99 -3.03 13.20
C PHE A 48 -16.97 -2.16 13.97
N HIS A 49 -16.78 -0.85 13.95
CA HIS A 49 -17.65 0.13 14.57
C HIS A 49 -17.85 1.32 13.64
N HIS A 50 -19.03 1.90 13.64
CA HIS A 50 -19.28 3.16 12.95
C HIS A 50 -20.16 4.07 13.79
N GLU A 51 -19.96 5.37 13.63
CA GLU A 51 -20.74 6.40 14.29
C GLU A 51 -20.90 7.63 13.39
N LYS A 52 -22.02 8.34 13.52
CA LYS A 52 -22.26 9.60 12.83
C LYS A 52 -21.98 10.75 13.78
N ARG A 53 -21.15 11.70 13.36
CA ARG A 53 -20.84 12.93 14.09
C ARG A 53 -21.95 13.96 13.91
N ALA A 54 -22.00 14.95 14.80
CA ALA A 54 -22.96 16.04 14.74
C ALA A 54 -22.82 16.93 13.49
N ASP A 55 -21.62 17.04 12.94
CA ASP A 55 -21.32 17.75 11.68
C ASP A 55 -21.67 16.96 10.40
N GLY A 56 -22.25 15.77 10.56
CA GLY A 56 -22.67 14.89 9.46
C GLY A 56 -21.59 13.92 8.96
N ALA A 57 -20.35 14.07 9.38
CA ALA A 57 -19.29 13.11 9.04
C ALA A 57 -19.58 11.72 9.67
N VAL A 58 -19.15 10.67 8.98
CA VAL A 58 -19.22 9.29 9.45
C VAL A 58 -17.83 8.79 9.80
N ILE A 59 -17.66 8.31 11.04
CA ILE A 59 -16.43 7.67 11.49
C ILE A 59 -16.61 6.17 11.38
N VAL A 60 -15.68 5.48 10.70
CA VAL A 60 -15.63 4.01 10.64
C VAL A 60 -14.30 3.55 11.24
N ARG A 61 -14.39 2.69 12.25
CA ARG A 61 -13.22 2.08 12.91
C ARG A 61 -13.19 0.60 12.58
N ILE A 62 -12.09 0.16 12.01
CA ILE A 62 -11.89 -1.25 11.64
C ILE A 62 -10.59 -1.71 12.28
N GLN A 63 -10.64 -2.87 12.94
CA GLN A 63 -9.46 -3.56 13.39
C GLN A 63 -9.37 -4.92 12.70
N THR A 64 -8.23 -5.18 12.09
CA THR A 64 -7.92 -6.45 11.44
C THR A 64 -6.61 -7.01 11.99
N SER A 65 -6.42 -8.31 11.85
CA SER A 65 -5.12 -8.95 12.07
C SER A 65 -4.72 -9.77 10.86
N ASN A 66 -3.49 -9.56 10.42
CA ASN A 66 -2.82 -10.39 9.44
C ASN A 66 -1.98 -11.41 10.21
N LEU A 67 -2.37 -12.68 10.19
CA LEU A 67 -1.70 -13.77 10.90
C LEU A 67 -0.63 -14.40 10.01
N TYR A 68 0.52 -14.63 10.60
CA TYR A 68 1.67 -15.32 10.02
C TYR A 68 2.03 -16.52 10.87
N LYS A 69 3.04 -17.27 10.50
CA LYS A 69 3.41 -18.52 11.19
C LYS A 69 3.72 -18.34 12.69
N GLU A 70 4.44 -17.29 13.06
CA GLU A 70 4.93 -17.08 14.44
C GLU A 70 4.61 -15.68 14.98
N GLY A 71 3.84 -14.89 14.21
CA GLY A 71 3.48 -13.54 14.58
C GLY A 71 2.26 -13.02 13.83
N LYS A 72 1.91 -11.79 14.12
CA LYS A 72 0.82 -11.08 13.44
C LYS A 72 1.07 -9.60 13.37
N VAL A 73 0.39 -8.93 12.45
CA VAL A 73 0.27 -7.46 12.43
C VAL A 73 -1.19 -7.12 12.69
N VAL A 74 -1.45 -6.44 13.79
CA VAL A 74 -2.76 -5.88 14.10
C VAL A 74 -2.82 -4.48 13.48
N THR A 75 -3.84 -4.23 12.67
CA THR A 75 -4.07 -2.95 12.01
C THR A 75 -5.34 -2.33 12.51
N THR A 76 -5.26 -1.10 13.01
CA THR A 76 -6.43 -0.29 13.39
C THR A 76 -6.54 0.87 12.42
N SER A 77 -7.60 0.90 11.62
CA SER A 77 -7.90 1.95 10.65
C SER A 77 -9.11 2.76 11.10
N VAL A 78 -8.97 4.08 11.11
CA VAL A 78 -10.05 5.02 11.40
C VAL A 78 -10.28 5.86 10.15
N TYR A 79 -11.41 5.68 9.52
CA TYR A 79 -11.86 6.48 8.38
C TYR A 79 -12.81 7.56 8.89
N THR A 80 -12.56 8.80 8.55
CA THR A 80 -13.55 9.88 8.70
C THR A 80 -14.02 10.29 7.31
N VAL A 81 -15.26 9.96 7.00
CA VAL A 81 -15.88 10.23 5.70
C VAL A 81 -16.71 11.50 5.81
N PHE A 82 -16.35 12.52 5.06
CA PHE A 82 -17.04 13.81 5.04
C PHE A 82 -18.09 13.87 3.93
N SER A 83 -19.03 14.81 4.05
CA SER A 83 -20.15 14.96 3.11
C SER A 83 -19.73 15.41 1.70
N ASP A 84 -18.53 16.00 1.56
CA ASP A 84 -17.93 16.39 0.27
C ASP A 84 -17.21 15.24 -0.45
N GLY A 85 -17.23 14.03 0.15
CA GLY A 85 -16.53 12.84 -0.37
C GLY A 85 -15.08 12.71 0.08
N THR A 86 -14.55 13.68 0.84
CA THR A 86 -13.22 13.56 1.44
C THR A 86 -13.19 12.43 2.46
N ILE A 87 -12.11 11.67 2.47
CA ILE A 87 -11.86 10.61 3.46
C ILE A 87 -10.52 10.90 4.13
N ASP A 88 -10.56 11.10 5.44
CA ASP A 88 -9.36 11.11 6.28
C ASP A 88 -9.12 9.70 6.82
N LEU A 89 -7.93 9.15 6.60
CA LEU A 89 -7.55 7.82 7.05
C LEU A 89 -6.37 7.89 8.01
N LYS A 90 -6.61 7.48 9.24
CA LYS A 90 -5.56 7.24 10.24
C LYS A 90 -5.41 5.75 10.47
N THR A 91 -4.21 5.22 10.20
CA THR A 91 -3.91 3.79 10.40
C THR A 91 -2.77 3.63 11.41
N THR A 92 -2.95 2.67 12.32
CA THR A 92 -1.93 2.24 13.27
C THR A 92 -1.64 0.76 13.05
N PHE A 93 -0.36 0.42 12.93
CA PHE A 93 0.11 -0.95 12.79
C PHE A 93 0.82 -1.37 14.09
N LEU A 94 0.48 -2.55 14.59
CA LEU A 94 1.07 -3.13 15.79
C LEU A 94 1.57 -4.55 15.48
N PRO A 95 2.86 -4.71 15.17
CA PRO A 95 3.48 -6.03 15.05
C PRO A 95 3.52 -6.74 16.39
N GLN A 96 3.25 -8.05 16.41
CA GLN A 96 3.26 -8.88 17.60
C GLN A 96 3.85 -10.26 17.28
N GLY A 97 4.52 -10.88 18.26
CA GLY A 97 5.18 -12.18 18.09
C GLY A 97 6.50 -12.07 17.31
N VAL A 98 6.89 -13.15 16.64
CA VAL A 98 8.12 -13.21 15.86
C VAL A 98 7.77 -12.95 14.39
N LEU A 99 8.33 -11.88 13.84
CA LEU A 99 8.21 -11.49 12.44
C LEU A 99 9.62 -11.27 11.87
N PRO A 100 9.85 -11.63 10.61
CA PRO A 100 11.07 -11.23 9.92
C PRO A 100 11.05 -9.72 9.65
N GLU A 101 12.13 -9.19 9.11
CA GLU A 101 12.17 -7.82 8.63
C GLU A 101 11.07 -7.56 7.60
N ILE A 102 10.20 -6.59 7.86
CA ILE A 102 9.02 -6.32 7.05
C ILE A 102 9.42 -5.52 5.81
N PRO A 103 9.21 -6.05 4.57
CA PRO A 103 9.66 -5.40 3.35
C PRO A 103 8.81 -4.19 2.94
N ARG A 104 7.58 -4.12 3.39
CA ARG A 104 6.62 -3.05 3.11
C ARG A 104 5.61 -2.98 4.24
N LEU A 105 5.17 -1.80 4.59
CA LEU A 105 4.09 -1.61 5.54
C LEU A 105 3.19 -0.46 5.09
N GLY A 106 1.91 -0.74 4.87
CA GLY A 106 0.97 0.26 4.40
C GLY A 106 -0.42 -0.30 4.14
N ILE A 107 -1.24 0.52 3.50
CA ILE A 107 -2.58 0.16 3.03
C ILE A 107 -2.58 0.15 1.51
N ALA A 108 -3.05 -0.95 0.92
CA ALA A 108 -3.27 -1.06 -0.51
C ALA A 108 -4.72 -0.74 -0.85
N PHE A 109 -4.90 0.07 -1.88
CA PHE A 109 -6.19 0.40 -2.47
C PHE A 109 -6.23 -0.12 -3.90
N CYS A 110 -7.36 -0.70 -4.30
CA CYS A 110 -7.64 -1.03 -5.69
C CYS A 110 -8.70 -0.08 -6.21
N LEU A 111 -8.43 0.58 -7.34
CA LEU A 111 -9.35 1.48 -8.02
C LEU A 111 -9.89 0.82 -9.29
N ALA A 112 -11.03 1.30 -9.78
CA ALA A 112 -11.60 0.85 -11.04
C ALA A 112 -10.62 1.11 -12.21
N PRO A 113 -10.56 0.23 -13.24
CA PRO A 113 -9.61 0.36 -14.35
C PRO A 113 -9.76 1.65 -15.18
N ALA A 114 -10.87 2.36 -15.05
CA ALA A 114 -11.08 3.66 -15.70
C ALA A 114 -10.09 4.73 -15.21
N TYR A 115 -9.64 4.63 -13.96
CA TYR A 115 -8.66 5.54 -13.36
C TYR A 115 -7.24 5.19 -13.81
N ASP A 116 -6.91 5.50 -15.04
CA ASP A 116 -5.66 5.08 -15.65
C ASP A 116 -4.62 6.22 -15.81
N THR A 117 -5.00 7.47 -15.59
CA THR A 117 -4.07 8.60 -15.63
C THR A 117 -3.51 8.89 -14.24
N PHE A 118 -2.20 8.67 -14.09
CA PHE A 118 -1.47 8.83 -12.84
C PHE A 118 -0.65 10.12 -12.86
N THR A 119 -0.90 11.01 -11.90
CA THR A 119 -0.09 12.22 -11.69
C THR A 119 0.37 12.26 -10.24
N TRP A 120 1.66 12.57 -10.00
CA TRP A 120 2.19 12.65 -8.63
C TRP A 120 3.22 13.76 -8.48
N TYR A 121 3.28 14.32 -7.29
CA TYR A 121 4.38 15.19 -6.85
C TYR A 121 5.25 14.42 -5.87
N GLY A 122 6.46 14.11 -6.28
CA GLY A 122 7.41 13.26 -5.57
C GLY A 122 8.60 12.92 -6.44
N ARG A 123 9.35 11.87 -6.09
CA ARG A 123 10.47 11.41 -6.91
C ARG A 123 9.98 10.71 -8.18
N GLY A 124 10.66 10.99 -9.29
CA GLY A 124 10.34 10.43 -10.60
C GLY A 124 11.29 10.90 -11.71
N PRO A 125 10.92 10.65 -12.98
CA PRO A 125 9.71 9.93 -13.46
C PRO A 125 9.78 8.41 -13.27
N GLN A 126 11.00 7.83 -13.27
CA GLN A 126 11.20 6.38 -13.11
C GLN A 126 10.86 5.89 -11.71
N ASP A 127 10.72 4.57 -11.56
CA ASP A 127 10.62 3.95 -10.26
C ASP A 127 11.91 4.17 -9.45
N ASN A 128 11.76 4.26 -8.15
CA ASN A 128 12.86 4.52 -7.25
C ASN A 128 12.60 3.87 -5.88
N TYR A 129 13.67 3.52 -5.18
CA TYR A 129 13.66 2.80 -3.92
C TYR A 129 14.66 3.45 -2.97
N PRO A 130 14.62 3.20 -1.65
CA PRO A 130 15.52 3.83 -0.68
C PRO A 130 17.01 3.73 -1.04
N ASP A 131 17.44 2.63 -1.65
CA ASP A 131 18.82 2.36 -2.08
C ASP A 131 19.18 2.93 -3.46
N ARG A 132 18.22 3.41 -4.25
CA ARG A 132 18.43 3.96 -5.59
C ARG A 132 17.50 5.12 -5.96
N LYS A 133 17.36 6.09 -5.08
CA LYS A 133 16.49 7.26 -5.29
C LYS A 133 17.20 8.52 -5.79
N THR A 134 18.51 8.56 -5.72
CA THR A 134 19.31 9.77 -6.04
C THR A 134 19.15 10.21 -7.50
N SER A 135 18.92 9.27 -8.42
CA SER A 135 18.68 9.58 -9.84
C SER A 135 17.28 10.09 -10.15
N ALA A 136 16.33 9.94 -9.19
CA ALA A 136 14.97 10.39 -9.34
C ALA A 136 14.78 11.75 -8.66
N MET A 137 14.46 12.78 -9.44
CA MET A 137 14.30 14.15 -8.94
C MET A 137 12.90 14.37 -8.37
N ILE A 138 12.78 15.26 -7.38
CA ILE A 138 11.47 15.74 -6.93
C ILE A 138 10.87 16.63 -8.02
N GLY A 139 9.64 16.33 -8.40
CA GLY A 139 8.94 17.06 -9.46
C GLY A 139 7.48 16.63 -9.57
N LEU A 140 6.76 17.33 -10.45
CA LEU A 140 5.41 16.96 -10.85
C LEU A 140 5.49 16.10 -12.11
N TRP A 141 5.04 14.86 -12.00
CA TRP A 141 5.13 13.85 -13.05
C TRP A 141 3.74 13.38 -13.44
N LYS A 142 3.59 12.96 -14.70
CA LYS A 142 2.34 12.41 -15.22
C LYS A 142 2.63 11.30 -16.22
N GLY A 143 1.79 10.28 -16.22
CA GLY A 143 1.81 9.17 -17.18
C GLY A 143 0.59 8.30 -17.00
N SER A 144 0.46 7.24 -17.78
CA SER A 144 -0.56 6.22 -17.53
C SER A 144 -0.12 5.28 -16.41
N VAL A 145 -1.08 4.60 -15.79
CA VAL A 145 -0.79 3.54 -14.79
C VAL A 145 0.08 2.44 -15.41
N ALA A 146 -0.19 2.07 -16.66
CA ALA A 146 0.57 1.04 -17.38
C ALA A 146 2.05 1.41 -17.58
N GLU A 147 2.35 2.69 -17.81
CA GLU A 147 3.74 3.19 -17.96
C GLU A 147 4.54 3.16 -16.65
N GLN A 148 3.87 2.99 -15.50
CA GLN A 148 4.56 2.90 -14.21
C GLN A 148 5.14 1.50 -13.95
N TYR A 149 4.77 0.51 -14.76
CA TYR A 149 5.34 -0.82 -14.68
C TYR A 149 6.69 -0.89 -15.39
N VAL A 150 7.73 -1.29 -14.68
CA VAL A 150 9.08 -1.45 -15.24
C VAL A 150 9.34 -2.93 -15.51
N HIS A 151 9.63 -3.24 -16.78
CA HIS A 151 10.01 -4.58 -17.21
C HIS A 151 11.46 -4.88 -16.86
N TYR A 152 11.70 -5.43 -15.66
CA TYR A 152 13.03 -5.93 -15.32
C TYR A 152 13.30 -7.28 -16.00
N PRO A 153 14.57 -7.56 -16.40
CA PRO A 153 14.94 -8.85 -16.98
C PRO A 153 14.62 -10.05 -16.08
N ARG A 154 14.66 -9.85 -14.76
CA ARG A 154 14.17 -10.80 -13.77
C ARG A 154 12.94 -10.23 -13.09
N PRO A 155 11.81 -10.97 -13.04
CA PRO A 155 10.60 -10.51 -12.35
C PRO A 155 10.88 -10.18 -10.88
N GLN A 156 10.55 -8.93 -10.52
CA GLN A 156 10.74 -8.39 -9.17
C GLN A 156 9.76 -7.24 -8.92
N ASP A 157 9.76 -6.69 -7.70
CA ASP A 157 8.97 -5.50 -7.39
C ASP A 157 9.37 -4.33 -8.31
N SER A 158 8.40 -3.55 -8.75
CA SER A 158 8.61 -2.42 -9.66
C SER A 158 7.58 -1.32 -9.43
N GLY A 159 7.87 -0.12 -9.96
CA GLY A 159 6.95 1.02 -9.96
C GLY A 159 6.91 1.82 -8.67
N ASN A 160 7.74 1.50 -7.66
CA ASN A 160 7.78 2.28 -6.42
C ASN A 160 8.14 3.75 -6.67
N LYS A 161 7.51 4.65 -5.92
CA LYS A 161 7.80 6.08 -5.90
C LYS A 161 8.07 6.53 -4.47
N GLU A 162 9.24 7.13 -4.26
CA GLU A 162 9.66 7.66 -2.96
C GLU A 162 9.28 9.14 -2.82
N GLU A 163 9.15 9.57 -1.56
CA GLU A 163 8.92 10.97 -1.21
C GLU A 163 7.72 11.59 -1.96
N VAL A 164 6.65 10.80 -2.09
CA VAL A 164 5.39 11.26 -2.70
C VAL A 164 4.62 12.10 -1.70
N HIS A 165 4.35 13.35 -2.06
CA HIS A 165 3.56 14.29 -1.25
C HIS A 165 2.07 14.19 -1.54
N TYR A 166 1.72 14.02 -2.82
CA TYR A 166 0.36 13.71 -3.26
C TYR A 166 0.39 12.97 -4.60
N LEU A 167 -0.71 12.33 -4.89
CA LEU A 167 -0.97 11.73 -6.19
C LEU A 167 -2.45 11.90 -6.56
N THR A 168 -2.71 11.86 -7.85
CA THR A 168 -4.07 11.78 -8.40
C THR A 168 -4.15 10.62 -9.38
N LEU A 169 -5.28 9.94 -9.36
CA LEU A 169 -5.68 8.99 -10.37
C LEU A 169 -6.99 9.49 -10.98
N THR A 170 -6.99 9.71 -12.27
CA THR A 170 -8.16 10.22 -13.00
C THR A 170 -8.48 9.31 -14.18
N ASP A 171 -9.73 9.31 -14.56
CA ASP A 171 -10.19 8.67 -15.80
C ASP A 171 -9.73 9.45 -17.05
N LYS A 172 -9.77 8.79 -18.17
CA LYS A 172 -9.58 9.43 -19.47
C LYS A 172 -10.90 10.15 -19.82
N GLN A 173 -10.95 11.43 -19.56
CA GLN A 173 -11.94 12.34 -20.17
C GLN A 173 -11.39 12.91 -21.46
#